data_34b1f53b3a9d928f40f7bd73203650be
#
_entry.id   34b1f53b3a9d928f40f7bd73203650be
#
_cell.length_a   1.000
_cell.length_b   1.000
_cell.length_c   1.000
_cell.angle_alpha   90.00
_cell.angle_beta   90.00
_cell.angle_gamma   90.00
#
_symmetry.space_group_name_H-M   'P 1'
#
loop_
_entity.id
_entity.type
_entity.pdbx_description
1 polymer ?
#
loop_
_entity_poly.entity_id
_entity_poly.type
_entity_poly.pdbx_seq_one_letter_code
_entity_poly.pdbx_strand_id
1 'polypeptide(L)'
;MRHLLKSLLPVAVLGAVASTAVAQGADTIPMRDFFRHPERAYFRVSSDGKTLSFMQPWERRMNIFVQPVGSKAEPRRITAETDRDIPNYFWKGPNRVVYTKDFGGDENDHIVVVDQRGGEPKDVTPYPGVKAQIIDSLDEFPDRLLVGLNKRVKEVFDVYDLDLATGKLTLVAENPGNITSWGADHAGQIRYAIATDGVNSTYLYRETPKAPFKPVLTTSFRDSFAPQFFTADNRKLYVASNIGRDKTAVVLVDPATAKEEKLVYERGDVDIAGLAWSKARKRASYASYETAKAERHYLDPDAEKLFKGLEAKLAGYQVTVQSTTDDENRMIVAAANDRTAGTRYLYDRKADKLTKLGDVSPWLPEARMAAQKPIVYTARDGLPINGYLTLPPGKEAKNLPVIVNPHGGPWYRDSWGFNPEVQFLASRGYAVLQMNFRGSTGYGRKFWEASFKEWGGKMQDDISDGVQWLVKEGIADPKRVCIYGASYGGYATLAALAYTPDLYACGVDYVGVSNLFTFLKTIPPYWKPYLEMLYEMVGHPEKDKELLTAA
;
A
#
# COMPACT_ATOMS: atom_id res chain seq x y z
N MET A 1 41.20 -40.34 -67.74
CA MET A 1 40.05 -41.24 -67.89
C MET A 1 39.19 -41.09 -66.65
N ARG A 2 38.15 -40.36 -66.78
CA ARG A 2 36.70 -40.73 -66.74
C ARG A 2 36.33 -41.57 -65.52
N HIS A 3 35.60 -40.99 -64.64
CA HIS A 3 34.15 -40.82 -64.30
C HIS A 3 33.95 -41.26 -62.81
N LEU A 4 33.13 -40.85 -61.98
CA LEU A 4 31.81 -40.15 -61.98
C LEU A 4 31.51 -39.58 -60.59
N LEU A 5 31.13 -38.33 -60.51
CA LEU A 5 30.46 -37.75 -59.35
C LEU A 5 29.06 -38.33 -59.22
N LYS A 6 28.66 -38.73 -58.03
CA LYS A 6 27.25 -38.87 -57.67
C LYS A 6 26.92 -37.84 -56.57
N SER A 7 26.14 -36.90 -56.92
CA SER A 7 25.53 -35.89 -56.09
C SER A 7 24.49 -36.46 -55.13
N LEU A 8 24.66 -36.17 -53.84
CA LEU A 8 23.60 -36.31 -52.83
C LEU A 8 23.14 -34.91 -52.44
N LEU A 9 21.92 -34.55 -52.86
CA LEU A 9 21.20 -33.37 -52.37
C LEU A 9 20.67 -33.67 -50.94
N PRO A 10 20.83 -32.73 -50.00
CA PRO A 10 20.06 -32.79 -48.75
C PRO A 10 18.68 -32.20 -48.97
N VAL A 11 17.64 -32.96 -48.71
CA VAL A 11 16.26 -32.49 -48.61
C VAL A 11 16.15 -31.69 -47.31
N ALA A 12 16.08 -30.36 -47.41
CA ALA A 12 15.72 -29.46 -46.31
C ALA A 12 14.20 -29.52 -46.14
N VAL A 13 13.77 -30.20 -45.07
CA VAL A 13 12.38 -30.09 -44.59
C VAL A 13 12.25 -28.75 -43.85
N LEU A 14 11.77 -27.74 -44.51
CA LEU A 14 11.29 -26.51 -43.89
C LEU A 14 9.97 -26.82 -43.16
N GLY A 15 10.04 -27.09 -41.88
CA GLY A 15 8.89 -27.03 -40.99
C GLY A 15 8.42 -25.59 -40.85
N ALA A 16 7.35 -25.22 -41.55
CA ALA A 16 6.65 -23.96 -41.32
C ALA A 16 5.98 -24.02 -39.95
N VAL A 17 6.61 -23.44 -38.95
CA VAL A 17 5.93 -23.08 -37.70
C VAL A 17 4.98 -21.93 -38.05
N ALA A 18 3.72 -22.24 -38.27
CA ALA A 18 2.66 -21.26 -38.39
C ALA A 18 2.49 -20.60 -37.02
N SER A 19 3.16 -19.48 -36.81
CA SER A 19 2.82 -18.56 -35.74
C SER A 19 1.41 -18.06 -36.03
N THR A 20 0.41 -18.60 -35.36
CA THR A 20 -0.91 -18.00 -35.28
C THR A 20 -0.76 -16.71 -34.49
N ALA A 21 -0.38 -15.62 -35.16
CA ALA A 21 -0.59 -14.29 -34.64
C ALA A 21 -2.10 -14.16 -34.43
N VAL A 22 -2.52 -14.20 -33.16
CA VAL A 22 -3.88 -13.82 -32.80
C VAL A 22 -4.03 -12.38 -33.30
N ALA A 23 -4.80 -12.20 -34.34
CA ALA A 23 -5.15 -10.87 -34.85
C ALA A 23 -5.76 -10.08 -33.67
N GLN A 24 -5.01 -9.14 -33.14
CA GLN A 24 -5.55 -8.15 -32.20
C GLN A 24 -6.59 -7.36 -32.98
N GLY A 25 -7.87 -7.60 -32.69
CA GLY A 25 -8.95 -6.84 -33.30
C GLY A 25 -8.71 -5.34 -33.11
N ALA A 26 -9.11 -4.54 -34.06
CA ALA A 26 -8.93 -3.07 -34.12
C ALA A 26 -9.46 -2.31 -32.88
N ASP A 27 -10.04 -3.01 -31.93
CA ASP A 27 -10.74 -2.49 -30.73
C ASP A 27 -10.01 -2.77 -29.39
N THR A 28 -8.80 -3.35 -29.43
CA THR A 28 -8.08 -3.70 -28.20
C THR A 28 -7.33 -2.50 -27.64
N ILE A 29 -7.59 -2.14 -26.36
CA ILE A 29 -6.85 -1.06 -25.69
C ILE A 29 -5.36 -1.44 -25.61
N PRO A 30 -4.43 -0.59 -26.10
CA PRO A 30 -3.00 -0.87 -26.03
C PRO A 30 -2.53 -1.10 -24.59
N MET A 31 -1.62 -2.07 -24.38
CA MET A 31 -1.06 -2.38 -23.05
C MET A 31 -0.50 -1.13 -22.36
N ARG A 32 0.26 -0.29 -23.08
CA ARG A 32 0.85 0.95 -22.55
C ARG A 32 -0.19 1.88 -21.92
N ASP A 33 -1.45 1.85 -22.36
CA ASP A 33 -2.48 2.75 -21.86
C ASP A 33 -2.96 2.37 -20.44
N PHE A 34 -2.78 1.11 -20.03
CA PHE A 34 -3.02 0.68 -18.65
C PHE A 34 -1.94 1.16 -17.69
N PHE A 35 -0.70 1.40 -18.16
CA PHE A 35 0.47 1.64 -17.33
C PHE A 35 1.13 3.01 -17.54
N ARG A 36 0.61 3.84 -18.43
CA ARG A 36 1.16 5.18 -18.61
C ARG A 36 0.80 6.10 -17.46
N HIS A 37 1.63 7.09 -17.20
CA HIS A 37 1.35 8.12 -16.21
C HIS A 37 0.01 8.80 -16.47
N PRO A 38 -0.73 9.15 -15.40
CA PRO A 38 -1.91 9.99 -15.51
C PRO A 38 -1.54 11.38 -16.04
N GLU A 39 -2.48 12.05 -16.71
CA GLU A 39 -2.27 13.44 -17.14
C GLU A 39 -2.09 14.36 -15.93
N ARG A 40 -2.92 14.15 -14.89
CA ARG A 40 -2.81 14.82 -13.61
C ARG A 40 -3.20 13.86 -12.48
N ALA A 41 -2.42 13.87 -11.41
CA ALA A 41 -2.68 13.03 -10.25
C ALA A 41 -2.27 13.72 -8.95
N TYR A 42 -2.54 13.08 -7.82
CA TYR A 42 -2.13 13.53 -6.48
C TYR A 42 -2.57 14.96 -6.18
N PHE A 43 -3.80 15.33 -6.59
CA PHE A 43 -4.35 16.63 -6.28
C PHE A 43 -4.39 16.90 -4.78
N ARG A 44 -3.98 18.09 -4.39
CA ARG A 44 -4.04 18.59 -3.01
C ARG A 44 -4.44 20.06 -2.99
N VAL A 45 -4.97 20.50 -1.86
CA VAL A 45 -5.29 21.90 -1.62
C VAL A 45 -4.40 22.44 -0.49
N SER A 46 -3.89 23.67 -0.64
CA SER A 46 -3.14 24.34 0.43
C SER A 46 -3.98 24.52 1.69
N SER A 47 -3.33 24.63 2.84
CA SER A 47 -4.02 24.73 4.14
C SER A 47 -5.02 25.89 4.23
N ASP A 48 -4.77 26.99 3.51
CA ASP A 48 -5.66 28.18 3.42
C ASP A 48 -6.70 28.09 2.30
N GLY A 49 -6.69 27.02 1.51
CA GLY A 49 -7.64 26.77 0.43
C GLY A 49 -7.47 27.62 -0.83
N LYS A 50 -6.38 28.39 -0.96
CA LYS A 50 -6.22 29.31 -2.10
C LYS A 50 -5.50 28.69 -3.29
N THR A 51 -4.67 27.68 -3.05
CA THR A 51 -3.84 27.04 -4.09
C THR A 51 -4.18 25.56 -4.22
N LEU A 52 -4.41 25.14 -5.45
CA LEU A 52 -4.49 23.76 -5.86
C LEU A 52 -3.10 23.30 -6.32
N SER A 53 -2.67 22.12 -5.92
CA SER A 53 -1.48 21.45 -6.45
C SER A 53 -1.81 20.08 -6.98
N PHE A 54 -1.03 19.60 -7.91
CA PHE A 54 -1.13 18.26 -8.48
C PHE A 54 0.20 17.87 -9.14
N MET A 55 0.37 16.60 -9.40
CA MET A 55 1.46 16.11 -10.22
C MET A 55 1.03 15.97 -11.67
N GLN A 56 1.94 16.30 -12.58
CA GLN A 56 1.78 16.19 -14.02
C GLN A 56 3.12 15.78 -14.65
N PRO A 57 3.13 14.97 -15.73
CA PRO A 57 4.36 14.63 -16.44
C PRO A 57 5.06 15.87 -16.99
N TRP A 58 6.34 15.98 -16.70
CA TRP A 58 7.27 16.91 -17.34
C TRP A 58 8.57 16.16 -17.59
N GLU A 59 9.07 16.21 -18.82
CA GLU A 59 10.24 15.43 -19.27
C GLU A 59 10.17 13.94 -18.88
N ARG A 60 8.96 13.37 -19.02
CA ARG A 60 8.62 11.96 -18.71
C ARG A 60 8.66 11.60 -17.22
N ARG A 61 8.76 12.59 -16.31
CA ARG A 61 8.72 12.40 -14.85
C ARG A 61 7.57 13.17 -14.23
N MET A 62 6.96 12.59 -13.21
CA MET A 62 5.91 13.24 -12.45
C MET A 62 6.49 14.37 -11.60
N ASN A 63 6.10 15.60 -11.90
CA ASN A 63 6.52 16.82 -11.23
C ASN A 63 5.34 17.57 -10.63
N ILE A 64 5.60 18.44 -9.65
CA ILE A 64 4.57 19.18 -8.92
C ILE A 64 4.27 20.50 -9.64
N PHE A 65 2.97 20.75 -9.84
CA PHE A 65 2.41 21.97 -10.40
C PHE A 65 1.44 22.60 -9.41
N VAL A 66 1.30 23.91 -9.48
CA VAL A 66 0.38 24.69 -8.66
C VAL A 66 -0.47 25.64 -9.51
N GLN A 67 -1.67 25.92 -9.03
CA GLN A 67 -2.63 26.79 -9.69
C GLN A 67 -3.53 27.45 -8.63
N PRO A 68 -3.87 28.74 -8.72
CA PRO A 68 -4.88 29.33 -7.83
C PRO A 68 -6.23 28.58 -7.99
N VAL A 69 -6.89 28.32 -6.87
CA VAL A 69 -8.19 27.65 -6.87
C VAL A 69 -9.21 28.45 -7.69
N GLY A 70 -9.88 27.76 -8.64
CA GLY A 70 -10.84 28.38 -9.54
C GLY A 70 -10.24 29.13 -10.73
N SER A 71 -8.92 29.21 -10.84
CA SER A 71 -8.25 29.85 -11.98
C SER A 71 -8.33 28.96 -13.23
N LYS A 72 -8.42 29.63 -14.39
CA LYS A 72 -8.26 28.99 -15.72
C LYS A 72 -6.86 29.22 -16.31
N ALA A 73 -5.99 29.92 -15.59
CA ALA A 73 -4.62 30.14 -16.04
C ALA A 73 -3.84 28.81 -16.09
N GLU A 74 -2.81 28.76 -16.92
CA GLU A 74 -1.92 27.60 -17.00
C GLU A 74 -1.27 27.34 -15.63
N PRO A 75 -1.21 26.07 -15.20
CA PRO A 75 -0.53 25.68 -13.97
C PRO A 75 0.95 26.00 -14.05
N ARG A 76 1.50 26.49 -12.94
CA ARG A 76 2.93 26.72 -12.82
C ARG A 76 3.62 25.49 -12.24
N ARG A 77 4.65 24.98 -12.91
CA ARG A 77 5.52 23.96 -12.38
C ARG A 77 6.43 24.55 -11.28
N ILE A 78 6.60 23.82 -10.17
CA ILE A 78 7.44 24.23 -9.04
C ILE A 78 8.59 23.26 -8.76
N THR A 79 8.64 22.11 -9.44
CA THR A 79 9.75 21.14 -9.36
C THR A 79 10.25 20.78 -10.76
N ALA A 80 11.47 20.28 -10.88
CA ALA A 80 12.10 19.96 -12.17
C ALA A 80 12.89 18.65 -12.11
N GLU A 81 12.30 17.62 -11.51
CA GLU A 81 12.92 16.31 -11.42
C GLU A 81 12.92 15.62 -12.79
N THR A 82 14.09 15.13 -13.20
CA THR A 82 14.31 14.46 -14.50
C THR A 82 14.79 13.02 -14.37
N ASP A 83 15.37 12.67 -13.23
CA ASP A 83 15.90 11.33 -12.95
C ASP A 83 14.79 10.38 -12.53
N ARG A 84 14.03 10.72 -11.50
CA ARG A 84 12.95 9.90 -10.92
C ARG A 84 11.66 10.69 -10.75
N ASP A 85 10.56 9.97 -10.69
CA ASP A 85 9.27 10.53 -10.33
C ASP A 85 9.30 10.99 -8.87
N ILE A 86 8.65 12.10 -8.55
CA ILE A 86 8.33 12.43 -7.17
C ILE A 86 7.29 11.41 -6.69
N PRO A 87 7.58 10.61 -5.64
CA PRO A 87 6.65 9.55 -5.23
C PRO A 87 5.40 10.08 -4.54
N ASN A 88 5.56 11.13 -3.74
CA ASN A 88 4.48 11.78 -3.00
C ASN A 88 4.93 13.17 -2.51
N TYR A 89 3.95 14.02 -2.13
CA TYR A 89 4.22 15.32 -1.54
C TYR A 89 3.07 15.76 -0.63
N PHE A 90 3.27 16.76 0.20
CA PHE A 90 2.23 17.37 1.02
C PHE A 90 2.48 18.85 1.25
N TRP A 91 1.41 19.57 1.58
CA TRP A 91 1.51 20.96 1.96
C TRP A 91 1.99 21.14 3.40
N LYS A 92 2.83 22.13 3.60
CA LYS A 92 3.29 22.55 4.91
C LYS A 92 2.98 24.04 5.10
N GLY A 93 1.91 24.28 5.81
CA GLY A 93 1.26 25.60 5.82
C GLY A 93 0.75 26.01 4.42
N PRO A 94 0.46 27.30 4.20
CA PRO A 94 -0.12 27.78 2.94
C PRO A 94 0.91 27.93 1.80
N ASN A 95 2.22 27.97 2.11
CA ASN A 95 3.22 28.45 1.16
C ASN A 95 4.25 27.39 0.73
N ARG A 96 4.38 26.29 1.45
CA ARG A 96 5.43 25.30 1.17
C ARG A 96 4.86 23.95 0.81
N VAL A 97 5.56 23.28 -0.10
CA VAL A 97 5.36 21.89 -0.45
C VAL A 97 6.60 21.11 -0.02
N VAL A 98 6.39 19.98 0.62
CA VAL A 98 7.44 19.05 1.05
C VAL A 98 7.28 17.76 0.28
N TYR A 99 8.38 17.21 -0.21
CA TYR A 99 8.43 15.89 -0.84
C TYR A 99 9.71 15.15 -0.45
N THR A 100 9.74 13.85 -0.68
CA THR A 100 10.94 13.04 -0.51
C THR A 100 11.47 12.62 -1.87
N LYS A 101 12.77 12.46 -1.99
CA LYS A 101 13.43 11.89 -3.17
C LYS A 101 14.70 11.16 -2.78
N ASP A 102 15.00 10.11 -3.50
CA ASP A 102 16.30 9.45 -3.50
C ASP A 102 17.16 9.90 -4.71
N PHE A 103 18.43 9.56 -4.71
CA PHE A 103 19.34 9.91 -5.77
C PHE A 103 19.82 8.64 -6.51
N GLY A 104 19.47 8.55 -7.80
CA GLY A 104 19.89 7.43 -8.64
C GLY A 104 19.36 6.04 -8.22
N GLY A 105 18.35 5.98 -7.35
CA GLY A 105 17.79 4.72 -6.86
C GLY A 105 18.53 4.10 -5.68
N ASP A 106 19.28 4.90 -4.91
CA ASP A 106 20.02 4.45 -3.73
C ASP A 106 19.15 4.18 -2.50
N GLU A 107 17.82 4.48 -2.61
CA GLU A 107 16.82 4.33 -1.56
C GLU A 107 17.10 5.12 -0.26
N ASN A 108 18.06 6.06 -0.30
CA ASN A 108 18.32 7.00 0.78
C ASN A 108 17.53 8.28 0.53
N ASP A 109 16.27 8.29 0.94
CA ASP A 109 15.39 9.43 0.75
C ASP A 109 15.89 10.66 1.50
N HIS A 110 15.90 11.80 0.82
CA HIS A 110 16.08 13.12 1.40
C HIS A 110 14.75 13.87 1.44
N ILE A 111 14.63 14.82 2.36
CA ILE A 111 13.47 15.71 2.47
C ILE A 111 13.78 17.00 1.72
N VAL A 112 12.91 17.32 0.77
CA VAL A 112 13.04 18.50 -0.09
C VAL A 112 11.86 19.43 0.12
N VAL A 113 12.13 20.73 0.17
CA VAL A 113 11.12 21.79 0.36
C VAL A 113 11.15 22.74 -0.82
N VAL A 114 9.97 23.11 -1.32
CA VAL A 114 9.82 24.11 -2.37
C VAL A 114 8.69 25.11 -2.01
N ASP A 115 8.91 26.39 -2.31
CA ASP A 115 7.87 27.43 -2.14
C ASP A 115 6.83 27.30 -3.27
N GLN A 116 5.55 27.52 -2.93
CA GLN A 116 4.48 27.50 -3.94
C GLN A 116 4.68 28.52 -5.07
N ARG A 117 5.43 29.60 -4.83
CA ARG A 117 5.78 30.60 -5.87
C ARG A 117 6.86 30.11 -6.83
N GLY A 118 7.40 28.91 -6.61
CA GLY A 118 8.53 28.36 -7.34
C GLY A 118 9.88 28.79 -6.74
N GLY A 119 10.93 28.58 -7.48
CA GLY A 119 12.31 28.74 -7.04
C GLY A 119 13.01 27.38 -7.03
N GLU A 120 14.25 27.37 -6.59
CA GLU A 120 15.02 26.13 -6.50
C GLU A 120 14.57 25.31 -5.28
N PRO A 121 14.18 24.02 -5.46
CA PRO A 121 13.89 23.15 -4.36
C PRO A 121 15.09 22.97 -3.44
N LYS A 122 14.88 23.11 -2.13
CA LYS A 122 15.93 23.01 -1.12
C LYS A 122 15.92 21.63 -0.49
N ASP A 123 17.00 20.87 -0.63
CA ASP A 123 17.25 19.70 0.20
C ASP A 123 17.56 20.16 1.63
N VAL A 124 16.73 19.75 2.58
CA VAL A 124 16.86 20.12 4.00
C VAL A 124 17.48 19.02 4.86
N THR A 125 17.80 17.89 4.23
CA THR A 125 18.54 16.77 4.82
C THR A 125 19.73 16.33 3.94
N PRO A 126 20.64 17.23 3.55
CA PRO A 126 21.66 17.00 2.53
C PRO A 126 22.83 16.16 3.08
N TYR A 127 22.55 14.94 3.50
CA TYR A 127 23.56 14.05 4.07
C TYR A 127 23.74 12.80 3.18
N PRO A 128 24.82 12.70 2.38
CA PRO A 128 25.04 11.57 1.48
C PRO A 128 24.97 10.22 2.20
N GLY A 129 24.20 9.28 1.64
CA GLY A 129 24.00 7.93 2.16
C GLY A 129 23.27 7.90 3.51
N VAL A 130 22.57 8.96 3.89
CA VAL A 130 21.67 9.01 5.04
C VAL A 130 20.24 8.96 4.55
N LYS A 131 19.46 8.03 5.08
CA LYS A 131 18.02 7.97 4.83
C LYS A 131 17.29 8.86 5.82
N ALA A 132 16.43 9.73 5.29
CA ALA A 132 15.48 10.52 6.07
C ALA A 132 14.09 9.90 5.97
N GLN A 133 13.34 9.96 7.05
CA GLN A 133 11.92 9.61 7.11
C GLN A 133 11.14 10.65 7.91
N ILE A 134 9.90 10.87 7.56
CA ILE A 134 9.03 11.77 8.31
C ILE A 134 8.41 10.97 9.45
N ILE A 135 8.68 11.37 10.69
CA ILE A 135 8.11 10.78 11.90
C ILE A 135 6.72 11.36 12.15
N ASP A 136 6.62 12.70 12.07
CA ASP A 136 5.35 13.42 12.22
C ASP A 136 5.38 14.69 11.38
N SER A 137 4.30 14.94 10.65
CA SER A 137 4.15 16.15 9.84
C SER A 137 3.95 17.40 10.69
N LEU A 138 3.60 17.27 11.97
CA LEU A 138 3.29 18.37 12.88
C LEU A 138 2.35 19.39 12.23
N ASP A 139 1.17 18.95 11.83
CA ASP A 139 0.24 19.74 11.00
C ASP A 139 -0.17 21.10 11.61
N GLU A 140 -0.08 21.22 12.93
CA GLU A 140 -0.34 22.48 13.62
C GLU A 140 0.83 23.48 13.59
N PHE A 141 2.01 23.04 13.12
CA PHE A 141 3.25 23.85 13.09
C PHE A 141 3.73 24.01 11.65
N PRO A 142 3.44 25.13 10.96
CA PRO A 142 3.68 25.28 9.52
C PRO A 142 5.16 25.24 9.11
N ASP A 143 6.08 25.43 10.05
CA ASP A 143 7.52 25.52 9.79
C ASP A 143 8.33 24.34 10.37
N ARG A 144 7.67 23.33 10.96
CA ARG A 144 8.36 22.24 11.65
C ARG A 144 7.95 20.86 11.15
N LEU A 145 8.90 19.93 11.16
CA LEU A 145 8.67 18.48 11.00
C LEU A 145 9.44 17.73 12.09
N LEU A 146 8.92 16.59 12.52
CA LEU A 146 9.74 15.59 13.20
C LEU A 146 10.23 14.59 12.17
N VAL A 147 11.54 14.44 12.08
CA VAL A 147 12.20 13.59 11.08
C VAL A 147 13.12 12.59 11.74
N GLY A 148 13.16 11.38 11.20
CA GLY A 148 14.12 10.35 11.58
C GLY A 148 15.29 10.36 10.60
N LEU A 149 16.53 10.34 11.11
CA LEU A 149 17.74 10.23 10.31
C LEU A 149 18.60 9.07 10.81
N ASN A 150 19.05 8.19 9.92
CA ASN A 150 20.01 7.13 10.24
C ASN A 150 21.47 7.61 10.09
N LYS A 151 21.72 8.87 10.48
CA LYS A 151 23.01 9.55 10.30
C LYS A 151 24.09 9.02 11.24
N ARG A 152 23.76 8.75 12.51
CA ARG A 152 24.70 8.27 13.53
C ARG A 152 24.97 6.77 13.37
N VAL A 153 23.91 5.99 13.18
CA VAL A 153 23.95 4.54 13.02
C VAL A 153 23.03 4.15 11.87
N LYS A 154 23.54 3.41 10.89
CA LYS A 154 22.80 3.08 9.66
C LYS A 154 21.54 2.24 9.83
N GLU A 155 21.52 1.45 10.88
CA GLU A 155 20.43 0.53 11.20
C GLU A 155 19.26 1.21 11.94
N VAL A 156 19.47 2.40 12.52
CA VAL A 156 18.45 3.04 13.37
C VAL A 156 18.28 4.53 13.07
N PHE A 157 17.13 5.06 13.43
CA PHE A 157 16.76 6.45 13.17
C PHE A 157 16.66 7.23 14.49
N ASP A 158 17.51 8.24 14.64
CA ASP A 158 17.36 9.26 15.67
C ASP A 158 16.34 10.30 15.24
N VAL A 159 15.60 10.88 16.18
CA VAL A 159 14.56 11.87 15.89
C VAL A 159 15.10 13.28 16.02
N TYR A 160 14.86 14.08 15.00
CA TYR A 160 15.20 15.49 14.96
C TYR A 160 13.94 16.34 14.73
N ASP A 161 13.91 17.50 15.36
CA ASP A 161 13.02 18.60 15.02
C ASP A 161 13.68 19.40 13.90
N LEU A 162 13.07 19.41 12.73
CA LEU A 162 13.53 20.10 11.54
C LEU A 162 12.77 21.42 11.37
N ASP A 163 13.46 22.54 11.44
CA ASP A 163 12.95 23.84 11.05
C ASP A 163 13.05 24.00 9.52
N LEU A 164 11.92 24.07 8.84
CA LEU A 164 11.84 24.11 7.38
C LEU A 164 12.29 25.44 6.77
N ALA A 165 12.25 26.55 7.55
CA ALA A 165 12.69 27.85 7.06
C ALA A 165 14.23 27.93 7.00
N THR A 166 14.89 27.45 8.03
CA THR A 166 16.34 27.51 8.18
C THR A 166 17.06 26.24 7.72
N GLY A 167 16.41 25.08 7.78
CA GLY A 167 16.99 23.76 7.61
C GLY A 167 17.72 23.28 8.88
N LYS A 168 17.52 23.95 10.02
CA LYS A 168 18.15 23.56 11.28
C LYS A 168 17.52 22.28 11.81
N LEU A 169 18.40 21.32 12.14
CA LEU A 169 18.05 20.07 12.83
C LEU A 169 18.42 20.19 14.31
N THR A 170 17.47 19.86 15.17
CA THR A 170 17.68 19.76 16.62
C THR A 170 17.37 18.35 17.07
N LEU A 171 18.34 17.64 17.66
CA LEU A 171 18.11 16.28 18.18
C LEU A 171 17.06 16.30 19.30
N VAL A 172 16.03 15.50 19.15
CA VAL A 172 14.89 15.36 20.10
C VAL A 172 14.95 14.05 20.86
N ALA A 173 15.33 12.98 20.19
CA ALA A 173 15.49 11.68 20.78
C ALA A 173 16.54 10.86 20.04
N GLU A 174 17.49 10.30 20.79
CA GLU A 174 18.47 9.35 20.29
C GLU A 174 17.91 7.93 20.38
N ASN A 175 18.11 7.15 19.31
CA ASN A 175 17.71 5.75 19.29
C ASN A 175 18.81 4.88 19.92
N PRO A 176 18.55 4.19 21.03
CA PRO A 176 19.55 3.33 21.68
C PRO A 176 19.92 2.08 20.85
N GLY A 177 19.26 1.82 19.73
CA GLY A 177 19.56 0.70 18.83
C GLY A 177 18.36 -0.21 18.54
N ASN A 178 17.26 -0.04 19.25
CA ASN A 178 16.12 -0.96 19.18
C ASN A 178 14.75 -0.29 19.06
N ILE A 179 14.69 1.03 18.91
CA ILE A 179 13.41 1.73 18.67
C ILE A 179 13.05 1.63 17.21
N THR A 180 11.84 1.14 16.94
CA THR A 180 11.29 0.95 15.58
C THR A 180 10.27 2.01 15.20
N SER A 181 9.66 2.69 16.19
CA SER A 181 8.68 3.74 15.93
C SER A 181 8.67 4.78 17.05
N TRP A 182 8.33 6.01 16.70
CA TRP A 182 8.20 7.14 17.59
C TRP A 182 6.87 7.83 17.39
N GLY A 183 6.30 8.42 18.42
CA GLY A 183 5.07 9.17 18.29
C GLY A 183 5.02 10.44 19.14
N ALA A 184 4.43 11.48 18.54
CA ALA A 184 4.27 12.79 19.15
C ALA A 184 2.85 13.01 19.68
N ASP A 185 2.72 13.98 20.59
CA ASP A 185 1.44 14.55 20.98
C ASP A 185 1.10 15.78 20.10
N HIS A 186 -0.08 16.36 20.28
CA HIS A 186 -0.52 17.55 19.53
C HIS A 186 0.30 18.82 19.80
N ALA A 187 1.18 18.81 20.81
CA ALA A 187 2.16 19.87 21.03
C ALA A 187 3.49 19.63 20.27
N GLY A 188 3.56 18.58 19.47
CA GLY A 188 4.74 18.19 18.70
C GLY A 188 5.87 17.66 19.56
N GLN A 189 5.55 17.06 20.69
CA GLN A 189 6.52 16.48 21.63
C GLN A 189 6.49 14.96 21.51
N ILE A 190 7.66 14.34 21.27
CA ILE A 190 7.77 12.88 21.29
C ILE A 190 7.40 12.37 22.69
N ARG A 191 6.33 11.58 22.79
CA ARG A 191 5.78 11.07 24.05
C ARG A 191 5.90 9.56 24.19
N TYR A 192 5.92 8.83 23.09
CA TYR A 192 6.08 7.39 23.13
C TYR A 192 7.06 6.89 22.08
N ALA A 193 7.53 5.67 22.28
CA ALA A 193 8.31 4.91 21.34
C ALA A 193 7.93 3.43 21.40
N ILE A 194 8.15 2.72 20.30
CA ILE A 194 8.04 1.25 20.25
C ILE A 194 9.45 0.70 20.10
N ALA A 195 9.87 -0.13 21.02
CA ALA A 195 11.12 -0.86 20.97
C ALA A 195 10.88 -2.33 20.62
N THR A 196 11.88 -2.99 20.07
CA THR A 196 11.85 -4.45 19.83
C THR A 196 13.13 -5.10 20.37
N ASP A 197 13.01 -6.35 20.79
CA ASP A 197 14.13 -7.28 21.02
C ASP A 197 14.28 -8.31 19.91
N GLY A 198 13.50 -8.12 18.80
CA GLY A 198 13.45 -9.02 17.65
C GLY A 198 12.23 -9.93 17.63
N VAL A 199 11.62 -10.19 18.79
CA VAL A 199 10.42 -11.04 18.94
C VAL A 199 9.30 -10.31 19.68
N ASN A 200 9.66 -9.51 20.68
CA ASN A 200 8.71 -8.74 21.46
C ASN A 200 8.72 -7.27 21.06
N SER A 201 7.56 -6.62 21.21
CA SER A 201 7.40 -5.18 21.09
C SER A 201 7.14 -4.57 22.44
N THR A 202 7.90 -3.54 22.80
CA THR A 202 7.74 -2.81 24.07
C THR A 202 7.30 -1.38 23.78
N TYR A 203 6.11 -1.03 24.26
CA TYR A 203 5.65 0.34 24.31
C TYR A 203 6.35 1.08 25.45
N LEU A 204 7.07 2.14 25.09
CA LEU A 204 7.78 3.04 26.00
C LEU A 204 7.03 4.38 26.06
N TYR A 205 6.92 4.96 27.25
CA TYR A 205 6.25 6.24 27.44
C TYR A 205 7.08 7.20 28.31
N ARG A 206 6.95 8.49 28.06
CA ARG A 206 7.45 9.57 28.90
C ARG A 206 6.41 10.67 29.07
N GLU A 207 6.29 11.19 30.29
CA GLU A 207 5.31 12.22 30.63
C GLU A 207 5.65 13.60 30.03
N THR A 208 6.94 13.90 29.94
CA THR A 208 7.46 15.18 29.42
C THR A 208 8.66 14.94 28.53
N PRO A 209 9.02 15.87 27.62
CA PRO A 209 10.19 15.74 26.75
C PRO A 209 11.52 15.53 27.48
N LYS A 210 11.62 15.99 28.73
CA LYS A 210 12.84 15.87 29.56
C LYS A 210 12.87 14.59 30.39
N ALA A 211 11.73 13.91 30.54
CA ALA A 211 11.68 12.66 31.29
C ALA A 211 12.28 11.51 30.46
N PRO A 212 12.91 10.52 31.10
CA PRO A 212 13.34 9.31 30.42
C PRO A 212 12.14 8.49 29.95
N PHE A 213 12.30 7.75 28.86
CA PHE A 213 11.34 6.73 28.46
C PHE A 213 11.32 5.58 29.48
N LYS A 214 10.13 5.14 29.84
CA LYS A 214 9.92 3.99 30.72
C LYS A 214 9.17 2.90 29.95
N PRO A 215 9.55 1.62 30.08
CA PRO A 215 8.76 0.52 29.54
C PRO A 215 7.43 0.44 30.30
N VAL A 216 6.34 0.35 29.54
CA VAL A 216 4.97 0.33 30.08
C VAL A 216 4.29 -0.99 29.78
N LEU A 217 4.44 -1.49 28.55
CA LEU A 217 3.80 -2.71 28.08
C LEU A 217 4.74 -3.46 27.14
N THR A 218 4.97 -4.74 27.39
CA THR A 218 5.66 -5.62 26.46
C THR A 218 4.71 -6.71 26.00
N THR A 219 4.60 -6.89 24.69
CA THR A 219 3.79 -7.92 24.06
C THR A 219 4.66 -8.73 23.10
N SER A 220 4.26 -9.95 22.77
CA SER A 220 4.87 -10.65 21.65
C SER A 220 4.49 -9.93 20.35
N PHE A 221 5.25 -10.15 19.26
CA PHE A 221 4.89 -9.59 17.95
C PHE A 221 3.51 -10.05 17.43
N ARG A 222 2.94 -11.09 18.05
CA ARG A 222 1.60 -11.60 17.72
C ARG A 222 0.48 -10.72 18.25
N ASP A 223 0.77 -9.91 19.27
CA ASP A 223 -0.18 -8.99 19.87
C ASP A 223 0.11 -7.57 19.39
N SER A 224 -0.86 -6.95 18.75
CA SER A 224 -0.74 -5.58 18.25
C SER A 224 -1.12 -4.58 19.34
N PHE A 225 -0.23 -3.61 19.57
CA PHE A 225 -0.48 -2.39 20.31
C PHE A 225 0.06 -1.23 19.47
N ALA A 226 -0.77 -0.70 18.57
CA ALA A 226 -0.37 0.33 17.59
C ALA A 226 -1.00 1.68 17.94
N PRO A 227 -0.28 2.57 18.64
CA PRO A 227 -0.73 3.93 18.91
C PRO A 227 -1.12 4.68 17.64
N GLN A 228 -2.25 5.41 17.67
CA GLN A 228 -2.76 6.18 16.53
C GLN A 228 -2.50 7.68 16.76
N PHE A 229 -3.12 8.27 17.75
CA PHE A 229 -2.94 9.66 18.15
C PHE A 229 -3.50 9.89 19.56
N PHE A 230 -3.03 10.96 20.19
CA PHE A 230 -3.56 11.41 21.49
C PHE A 230 -4.96 12.04 21.35
N THR A 231 -5.69 12.06 22.45
CA THR A 231 -6.87 12.95 22.58
C THR A 231 -6.45 14.41 22.48
N ALA A 232 -7.38 15.31 22.17
CA ALA A 232 -7.09 16.74 21.98
C ALA A 232 -6.40 17.41 23.19
N ASP A 233 -6.63 16.89 24.39
CA ASP A 233 -6.01 17.35 25.64
C ASP A 233 -4.68 16.64 25.96
N ASN A 234 -4.20 15.76 25.08
CA ASN A 234 -2.98 14.94 25.23
C ASN A 234 -2.96 14.01 26.46
N ARG A 235 -4.14 13.71 27.05
CA ARG A 235 -4.21 12.91 28.27
C ARG A 235 -4.38 11.42 28.02
N LYS A 236 -5.05 11.04 26.94
CA LYS A 236 -5.32 9.65 26.56
C LYS A 236 -4.81 9.38 25.17
N LEU A 237 -4.62 8.11 24.86
CA LEU A 237 -4.08 7.66 23.59
C LEU A 237 -5.07 6.70 22.92
N TYR A 238 -5.42 6.96 21.67
CA TYR A 238 -6.13 5.99 20.83
C TYR A 238 -5.14 4.97 20.31
N VAL A 239 -5.50 3.70 20.42
CA VAL A 239 -4.64 2.58 20.03
C VAL A 239 -5.45 1.58 19.21
N ALA A 240 -4.88 1.08 18.12
CA ALA A 240 -5.37 -0.11 17.44
C ALA A 240 -4.72 -1.34 18.11
N SER A 241 -5.54 -2.21 18.72
CA SER A 241 -5.04 -3.33 19.53
C SER A 241 -5.89 -4.58 19.37
N ASN A 242 -5.20 -5.73 19.33
CA ASN A 242 -5.82 -7.05 19.41
C ASN A 242 -5.49 -7.78 20.73
N ILE A 243 -4.94 -7.10 21.73
CA ILE A 243 -4.62 -7.71 23.02
C ILE A 243 -5.90 -8.28 23.64
N GLY A 244 -5.89 -9.58 23.94
CA GLY A 244 -7.07 -10.31 24.43
C GLY A 244 -8.18 -10.55 23.38
N ARG A 245 -7.91 -10.24 22.09
CA ARG A 245 -8.86 -10.36 20.97
C ARG A 245 -8.23 -11.07 19.78
N ASP A 246 -9.05 -11.63 18.92
CA ASP A 246 -8.62 -12.12 17.61
C ASP A 246 -8.48 -10.95 16.61
N LYS A 247 -9.49 -10.07 16.58
CA LYS A 247 -9.52 -8.93 15.67
C LYS A 247 -8.99 -7.67 16.33
N THR A 248 -8.30 -6.85 15.55
CA THR A 248 -7.87 -5.52 15.99
C THR A 248 -9.06 -4.61 16.22
N ALA A 249 -9.14 -4.02 17.42
CA ALA A 249 -10.11 -3.02 17.81
C ALA A 249 -9.43 -1.65 17.97
N VAL A 250 -10.20 -0.56 17.95
CA VAL A 250 -9.73 0.74 18.44
C VAL A 250 -10.17 0.91 19.89
N VAL A 251 -9.19 1.18 20.73
CA VAL A 251 -9.39 1.39 22.16
C VAL A 251 -8.80 2.73 22.61
N LEU A 252 -9.29 3.27 23.72
CA LEU A 252 -8.73 4.42 24.40
C LEU A 252 -7.99 3.92 25.64
N VAL A 253 -6.74 4.29 25.78
CA VAL A 253 -5.87 3.85 26.87
C VAL A 253 -5.30 5.01 27.67
N ASP A 254 -4.94 4.74 28.91
CA ASP A 254 -4.05 5.60 29.67
C ASP A 254 -2.60 5.41 29.17
N PRO A 255 -1.94 6.45 28.64
CA PRO A 255 -0.63 6.29 28.02
C PRO A 255 0.48 5.89 28.99
N ALA A 256 0.36 6.20 30.30
CA ALA A 256 1.37 5.89 31.30
C ALA A 256 1.30 4.44 31.80
N THR A 257 0.17 3.76 31.63
CA THR A 257 -0.06 2.40 32.09
C THR A 257 -0.43 1.42 30.98
N ALA A 258 -0.72 1.92 29.76
CA ALA A 258 -1.27 1.19 28.63
C ALA A 258 -2.61 0.49 28.94
N LYS A 259 -3.24 0.80 30.09
CA LYS A 259 -4.51 0.19 30.50
C LYS A 259 -5.64 0.67 29.58
N GLU A 260 -6.37 -0.27 29.00
CA GLU A 260 -7.61 0.02 28.27
C GLU A 260 -8.66 0.60 29.22
N GLU A 261 -9.15 1.79 28.89
CA GLU A 261 -10.21 2.46 29.64
C GLU A 261 -11.55 2.39 28.92
N LYS A 262 -11.52 2.33 27.58
CA LYS A 262 -12.73 2.33 26.77
C LYS A 262 -12.50 1.62 25.43
N LEU A 263 -13.37 0.69 25.10
CA LEU A 263 -13.53 0.20 23.73
C LEU A 263 -14.20 1.30 22.89
N VAL A 264 -13.55 1.74 21.82
CA VAL A 264 -14.08 2.75 20.89
C VAL A 264 -14.88 2.08 19.79
N TYR A 265 -14.30 1.09 19.12
CA TYR A 265 -14.98 0.30 18.11
C TYR A 265 -14.25 -1.02 17.82
N GLU A 266 -15.01 -2.08 17.60
CA GLU A 266 -14.52 -3.38 17.15
C GLU A 266 -15.49 -4.04 16.17
N ARG A 267 -15.01 -5.06 15.45
CA ARG A 267 -15.82 -5.95 14.62
C ARG A 267 -15.43 -7.41 14.88
N GLY A 268 -16.38 -8.32 14.70
CA GLY A 268 -16.14 -9.75 14.89
C GLY A 268 -15.55 -10.46 13.67
N ASP A 269 -15.63 -9.86 12.49
CA ASP A 269 -15.29 -10.46 11.20
C ASP A 269 -13.95 -9.98 10.63
N VAL A 270 -13.59 -8.70 10.82
CA VAL A 270 -12.36 -8.08 10.27
C VAL A 270 -11.68 -7.17 11.28
N ASP A 271 -10.40 -6.89 11.03
CA ASP A 271 -9.63 -5.93 11.80
C ASP A 271 -10.07 -4.49 11.51
N ILE A 272 -10.01 -3.63 12.51
CA ILE A 272 -10.06 -2.19 12.30
C ILE A 272 -8.70 -1.74 11.79
N ALA A 273 -8.68 -1.12 10.59
CA ALA A 273 -7.46 -0.70 9.91
C ALA A 273 -6.86 0.58 10.49
N GLY A 274 -7.69 1.47 11.03
CA GLY A 274 -7.22 2.72 11.61
C GLY A 274 -8.35 3.67 12.00
N LEU A 275 -7.94 4.81 12.54
CA LEU A 275 -8.83 5.86 13.03
C LEU A 275 -8.47 7.18 12.34
N ALA A 276 -9.47 7.91 11.87
CA ALA A 276 -9.29 9.23 11.26
C ALA A 276 -9.48 10.34 12.29
N TRP A 277 -8.67 11.39 12.20
CA TRP A 277 -8.71 12.58 13.04
C TRP A 277 -9.24 13.79 12.27
N SER A 278 -10.11 14.57 12.89
CA SER A 278 -10.49 15.89 12.40
C SER A 278 -9.65 16.95 13.08
N LYS A 279 -8.83 17.65 12.31
CA LYS A 279 -7.99 18.76 12.79
C LYS A 279 -8.85 19.94 13.23
N ALA A 280 -9.86 20.30 12.44
CA ALA A 280 -10.74 21.43 12.74
C ALA A 280 -11.60 21.19 14.00
N ARG A 281 -12.06 19.94 14.21
CA ARG A 281 -12.93 19.59 15.34
C ARG A 281 -12.18 18.99 16.52
N LYS A 282 -10.87 18.69 16.35
CA LYS A 282 -9.98 18.10 17.37
C LYS A 282 -10.56 16.83 17.99
N ARG A 283 -11.01 15.89 17.13
CA ARG A 283 -11.59 14.61 17.56
C ARG A 283 -11.45 13.52 16.53
N ALA A 284 -11.57 12.28 16.98
CA ALA A 284 -11.70 11.12 16.10
C ALA A 284 -13.00 11.21 15.27
N SER A 285 -12.91 10.97 13.98
CA SER A 285 -13.99 11.13 13.01
C SER A 285 -14.67 9.82 12.67
N TYR A 286 -13.90 8.81 12.32
CA TYR A 286 -14.39 7.47 11.98
C TYR A 286 -13.29 6.42 12.13
N ALA A 287 -13.69 5.20 12.40
CA ALA A 287 -12.84 4.01 12.27
C ALA A 287 -13.01 3.43 10.87
N SER A 288 -11.90 3.06 10.22
CA SER A 288 -11.88 2.42 8.91
C SER A 288 -11.61 0.93 9.04
N TYR A 289 -12.24 0.13 8.19
CA TYR A 289 -12.05 -1.31 8.10
C TYR A 289 -12.37 -1.77 6.67
N GLU A 290 -12.01 -3.00 6.36
CA GLU A 290 -12.28 -3.57 5.05
C GLU A 290 -12.89 -4.97 5.18
N THR A 291 -14.12 -5.11 4.73
CA THR A 291 -14.78 -6.38 4.48
C THR A 291 -14.49 -6.84 3.04
N ALA A 292 -15.51 -6.94 2.20
CA ALA A 292 -15.32 -7.06 0.75
C ALA A 292 -14.89 -5.75 0.10
N LYS A 293 -15.15 -4.61 0.75
CA LYS A 293 -14.78 -3.25 0.32
C LYS A 293 -14.40 -2.43 1.55
N ALA A 294 -13.72 -1.31 1.31
CA ALA A 294 -13.43 -0.35 2.38
C ALA A 294 -14.71 0.29 2.92
N GLU A 295 -14.84 0.32 4.24
CA GLU A 295 -16.00 0.82 4.98
C GLU A 295 -15.57 1.70 6.15
N ARG A 296 -16.53 2.44 6.73
CA ARG A 296 -16.31 3.36 7.86
C ARG A 296 -17.38 3.17 8.92
N HIS A 297 -16.94 3.22 10.17
CA HIS A 297 -17.83 3.43 11.32
C HIS A 297 -17.62 4.85 11.83
N TYR A 298 -18.67 5.66 11.77
CA TYR A 298 -18.58 7.07 12.13
C TYR A 298 -18.65 7.28 13.64
N LEU A 299 -17.71 8.03 14.18
CA LEU A 299 -17.63 8.47 15.57
C LEU A 299 -18.06 9.94 15.74
N ASP A 300 -18.08 10.68 14.64
CA ASP A 300 -18.45 12.07 14.57
C ASP A 300 -19.62 12.24 13.57
N PRO A 301 -20.80 12.72 14.03
CA PRO A 301 -21.95 12.95 13.16
C PRO A 301 -21.69 13.88 11.97
N ASP A 302 -20.75 14.83 12.12
CA ASP A 302 -20.35 15.73 11.04
C ASP A 302 -19.58 15.00 9.94
N ALA A 303 -18.74 14.03 10.30
CA ALA A 303 -18.06 13.16 9.34
C ALA A 303 -19.07 12.25 8.63
N GLU A 304 -20.03 11.68 9.36
CA GLU A 304 -21.10 10.87 8.77
C GLU A 304 -21.91 11.68 7.74
N LYS A 305 -22.37 12.86 8.10
CA LYS A 305 -23.11 13.77 7.21
C LYS A 305 -22.31 14.10 5.96
N LEU A 306 -21.02 14.41 6.12
CA LEU A 306 -20.13 14.73 5.01
C LEU A 306 -20.02 13.56 4.02
N PHE A 307 -19.63 12.38 4.51
CA PHE A 307 -19.40 11.22 3.63
C PHE A 307 -20.69 10.73 3.00
N LYS A 308 -21.79 10.61 3.75
CA LYS A 308 -23.09 10.23 3.18
C LYS A 308 -23.58 11.23 2.11
N GLY A 309 -23.34 12.53 2.32
CA GLY A 309 -23.66 13.56 1.33
C GLY A 309 -22.81 13.44 0.06
N LEU A 310 -21.53 13.17 0.19
CA LEU A 310 -20.63 12.95 -0.94
C LEU A 310 -20.95 11.64 -1.69
N GLU A 311 -21.21 10.57 -0.97
CA GLU A 311 -21.57 9.25 -1.54
C GLU A 311 -22.91 9.33 -2.33
N ALA A 312 -23.88 10.10 -1.83
CA ALA A 312 -25.12 10.34 -2.56
C ALA A 312 -24.90 11.11 -3.87
N LYS A 313 -23.98 12.09 -3.89
CA LYS A 313 -23.61 12.87 -5.09
C LYS A 313 -22.78 12.06 -6.10
N LEU A 314 -22.04 11.06 -5.62
CA LEU A 314 -21.09 10.24 -6.37
C LEU A 314 -21.49 8.76 -6.33
N ALA A 315 -22.79 8.49 -6.51
CA ALA A 315 -23.34 7.14 -6.44
C ALA A 315 -22.63 6.16 -7.40
N GLY A 316 -22.32 4.95 -6.91
CA GLY A 316 -21.59 3.93 -7.66
C GLY A 316 -20.07 3.99 -7.51
N TYR A 317 -19.54 4.96 -6.77
CA TYR A 317 -18.12 5.09 -6.50
C TYR A 317 -17.81 5.00 -5.00
N GLN A 318 -16.65 4.48 -4.67
CA GLN A 318 -16.05 4.71 -3.35
C GLN A 318 -15.52 6.13 -3.28
N VAL A 319 -15.87 6.83 -2.20
CA VAL A 319 -15.50 8.22 -1.97
C VAL A 319 -14.43 8.30 -0.89
N THR A 320 -13.31 8.98 -1.19
CA THR A 320 -12.26 9.27 -0.22
C THR A 320 -11.88 10.74 -0.23
N VAL A 321 -11.54 11.29 0.93
CA VAL A 321 -10.96 12.63 1.06
C VAL A 321 -9.44 12.48 1.10
N GLN A 322 -8.74 13.08 0.14
CA GLN A 322 -7.29 12.95 -0.04
C GLN A 322 -6.50 14.13 0.52
N SER A 323 -7.12 15.29 0.62
CA SER A 323 -6.53 16.52 1.15
C SER A 323 -7.64 17.45 1.62
N THR A 324 -7.37 18.24 2.65
CA THR A 324 -8.33 19.19 3.21
C THR A 324 -7.63 20.47 3.69
N THR A 325 -8.34 21.57 3.71
CA THR A 325 -7.91 22.82 4.37
C THR A 325 -7.93 22.67 5.88
N ASP A 326 -7.26 23.56 6.61
CA ASP A 326 -7.21 23.54 8.07
C ASP A 326 -8.61 23.67 8.71
N ASP A 327 -9.51 24.41 8.08
CA ASP A 327 -10.92 24.56 8.51
C ASP A 327 -11.85 23.46 7.98
N GLU A 328 -11.31 22.47 7.24
CA GLU A 328 -12.05 21.37 6.58
C GLU A 328 -13.22 21.86 5.70
N ASN A 329 -13.11 23.07 5.13
CA ASN A 329 -14.14 23.61 4.26
C ASN A 329 -13.92 23.26 2.79
N ARG A 330 -12.66 23.17 2.34
CA ARG A 330 -12.31 22.72 0.99
C ARG A 330 -11.55 21.41 1.05
N MET A 331 -11.95 20.48 0.18
CA MET A 331 -11.42 19.11 0.18
C MET A 331 -11.16 18.64 -1.23
N ILE A 332 -10.10 17.88 -1.40
CA ILE A 332 -9.91 17.04 -2.60
C ILE A 332 -10.59 15.71 -2.36
N VAL A 333 -11.62 15.46 -3.14
CA VAL A 333 -12.42 14.24 -3.09
C VAL A 333 -12.06 13.36 -4.28
N ALA A 334 -11.78 12.10 -4.03
CA ALA A 334 -11.62 11.08 -5.05
C ALA A 334 -12.87 10.19 -5.08
N ALA A 335 -13.39 9.95 -6.28
CA ALA A 335 -14.44 9.00 -6.57
C ALA A 335 -13.89 7.94 -7.54
N ALA A 336 -13.75 6.70 -7.08
CA ALA A 336 -13.18 5.60 -7.85
C ALA A 336 -13.98 4.31 -7.61
N ASN A 337 -13.85 3.34 -8.50
CA ASN A 337 -14.43 2.01 -8.33
C ASN A 337 -13.50 0.95 -8.94
N ASP A 338 -13.98 -0.27 -9.12
CA ASP A 338 -13.23 -1.39 -9.70
C ASP A 338 -12.91 -1.21 -11.21
N ARG A 339 -13.58 -0.30 -11.90
CA ARG A 339 -13.47 -0.09 -13.35
C ARG A 339 -12.81 1.22 -13.75
N THR A 340 -12.52 2.08 -12.79
CA THR A 340 -11.83 3.35 -13.06
C THR A 340 -10.94 3.76 -11.90
N ALA A 341 -9.73 4.26 -12.21
CA ALA A 341 -8.85 4.93 -11.25
C ALA A 341 -9.46 6.24 -10.71
N GLY A 342 -10.58 6.64 -11.30
CA GLY A 342 -11.53 7.61 -10.81
C GLY A 342 -11.28 9.05 -11.22
N THR A 343 -12.15 9.88 -10.70
CA THR A 343 -12.20 11.32 -10.90
C THR A 343 -11.79 12.03 -9.61
N ARG A 344 -11.16 13.16 -9.75
CA ARG A 344 -10.82 14.05 -8.63
C ARG A 344 -11.68 15.29 -8.70
N TYR A 345 -12.18 15.71 -7.53
CA TYR A 345 -13.04 16.86 -7.34
C TYR A 345 -12.47 17.78 -6.26
N LEU A 346 -12.66 19.07 -6.44
CA LEU A 346 -12.62 20.01 -5.34
C LEU A 346 -14.04 20.15 -4.78
N TYR A 347 -14.22 19.84 -3.51
CA TYR A 347 -15.47 20.03 -2.80
C TYR A 347 -15.37 21.26 -1.90
N ASP A 348 -16.28 22.20 -2.11
CA ASP A 348 -16.50 23.34 -1.20
C ASP A 348 -17.70 23.00 -0.31
N ARG A 349 -17.43 22.75 0.96
CA ARG A 349 -18.42 22.27 1.93
C ARG A 349 -19.48 23.33 2.24
N LYS A 350 -19.08 24.62 2.34
CA LYS A 350 -20.01 25.72 2.61
C LYS A 350 -20.99 25.94 1.46
N ALA A 351 -20.50 25.83 0.24
CA ALA A 351 -21.32 25.96 -0.96
C ALA A 351 -22.01 24.63 -1.36
N ASP A 352 -21.69 23.53 -0.70
CA ASP A 352 -22.10 22.15 -1.05
C ASP A 352 -21.85 21.80 -2.53
N LYS A 353 -20.71 22.26 -3.07
CA LYS A 353 -20.39 22.21 -4.50
C LYS A 353 -19.18 21.31 -4.78
N LEU A 354 -19.38 20.32 -5.65
CA LEU A 354 -18.32 19.55 -6.29
C LEU A 354 -17.90 20.21 -7.60
N THR A 355 -16.62 20.46 -7.76
CA THR A 355 -16.02 20.93 -9.04
C THR A 355 -15.07 19.87 -9.53
N LYS A 356 -15.31 19.31 -10.72
CA LYS A 356 -14.44 18.31 -11.33
C LYS A 356 -13.07 18.94 -11.64
N LEU A 357 -12.00 18.27 -11.20
CA LEU A 357 -10.61 18.65 -11.48
C LEU A 357 -10.03 17.85 -12.64
N GLY A 358 -10.40 16.58 -12.77
CA GLY A 358 -9.96 15.71 -13.85
C GLY A 358 -10.16 14.24 -13.54
N ASP A 359 -10.16 13.43 -14.60
CA ASP A 359 -10.06 11.97 -14.50
C ASP A 359 -8.59 11.57 -14.46
N VAL A 360 -8.29 10.50 -13.72
CA VAL A 360 -6.90 10.01 -13.58
C VAL A 360 -6.44 9.39 -14.90
N SER A 361 -7.30 8.59 -15.54
CA SER A 361 -6.99 7.89 -16.78
C SER A 361 -8.14 8.04 -17.79
N PRO A 362 -8.36 9.25 -18.38
CA PRO A 362 -9.51 9.53 -19.24
C PRO A 362 -9.53 8.70 -20.53
N TRP A 363 -8.40 8.11 -20.92
CA TRP A 363 -8.25 7.23 -22.09
C TRP A 363 -8.67 5.77 -21.82
N LEU A 364 -8.97 5.40 -20.56
CA LEU A 364 -9.51 4.10 -20.18
C LEU A 364 -11.02 4.24 -19.90
N PRO A 365 -11.89 4.02 -20.88
CA PRO A 365 -13.33 4.16 -20.68
C PRO A 365 -13.85 3.13 -19.67
N GLU A 366 -14.51 3.59 -18.61
CA GLU A 366 -15.06 2.74 -17.55
C GLU A 366 -15.97 1.62 -18.09
N ALA A 367 -16.76 1.92 -19.14
CA ALA A 367 -17.66 0.96 -19.76
C ALA A 367 -16.95 -0.23 -20.45
N ARG A 368 -15.64 -0.11 -20.72
CA ARG A 368 -14.82 -1.17 -21.32
C ARG A 368 -14.03 -1.97 -20.29
N MET A 369 -14.07 -1.57 -19.03
CA MET A 369 -13.34 -2.23 -17.95
C MET A 369 -14.17 -3.35 -17.31
N ALA A 370 -13.46 -4.33 -16.78
CA ALA A 370 -14.03 -5.51 -16.14
C ALA A 370 -14.52 -5.18 -14.72
N ALA A 371 -15.68 -5.71 -14.33
CA ALA A 371 -16.13 -5.65 -12.95
C ALA A 371 -15.39 -6.67 -12.09
N GLN A 372 -14.96 -6.24 -10.91
CA GLN A 372 -14.33 -7.08 -9.89
C GLN A 372 -15.36 -7.50 -8.85
N LYS A 373 -15.58 -8.81 -8.72
CA LYS A 373 -16.55 -9.39 -7.79
C LYS A 373 -15.85 -9.94 -6.55
N PRO A 374 -16.23 -9.54 -5.34
CA PRO A 374 -15.80 -10.25 -4.14
C PRO A 374 -16.32 -11.69 -4.18
N ILE A 375 -15.46 -12.63 -3.77
CA ILE A 375 -15.77 -14.07 -3.68
C ILE A 375 -15.27 -14.62 -2.35
N VAL A 376 -15.83 -15.76 -1.97
CA VAL A 376 -15.33 -16.59 -0.88
C VAL A 376 -15.37 -18.04 -1.35
N TYR A 377 -14.28 -18.77 -1.13
CA TYR A 377 -14.27 -20.22 -1.29
C TYR A 377 -13.73 -20.89 -0.02
N THR A 378 -13.94 -22.19 0.12
CA THR A 378 -13.49 -22.94 1.28
C THR A 378 -12.23 -23.74 0.89
N ALA A 379 -11.15 -23.55 1.62
CA ALA A 379 -9.94 -24.35 1.50
C ALA A 379 -10.21 -25.80 1.94
N ARG A 380 -9.37 -26.75 1.53
CA ARG A 380 -9.52 -28.19 1.81
C ARG A 380 -9.59 -28.54 3.29
N ASP A 381 -9.04 -27.69 4.16
CA ASP A 381 -9.08 -27.82 5.61
C ASP A 381 -10.26 -27.07 6.28
N GLY A 382 -11.18 -26.52 5.46
CA GLY A 382 -12.38 -25.85 5.93
C GLY A 382 -12.22 -24.34 6.18
N LEU A 383 -11.02 -23.75 5.98
CA LEU A 383 -10.81 -22.33 6.17
C LEU A 383 -11.49 -21.52 5.04
N PRO A 384 -12.33 -20.51 5.35
CA PRO A 384 -12.88 -19.60 4.34
C PRO A 384 -11.78 -18.66 3.83
N ILE A 385 -11.62 -18.60 2.51
CA ILE A 385 -10.65 -17.73 1.82
C ILE A 385 -11.43 -16.67 1.04
N ASN A 386 -11.22 -15.42 1.42
CA ASN A 386 -11.77 -14.26 0.73
C ASN A 386 -10.91 -13.91 -0.48
N GLY A 387 -11.52 -13.31 -1.50
CA GLY A 387 -10.79 -12.86 -2.69
C GLY A 387 -11.65 -12.08 -3.64
N TYR A 388 -11.12 -11.89 -4.82
CA TYR A 388 -11.77 -11.15 -5.90
C TYR A 388 -11.64 -11.92 -7.21
N LEU A 389 -12.73 -11.96 -7.96
CA LEU A 389 -12.77 -12.53 -9.30
C LEU A 389 -13.12 -11.42 -10.31
N THR A 390 -12.24 -11.19 -11.25
CA THR A 390 -12.46 -10.26 -12.36
C THR A 390 -12.68 -11.05 -13.63
N LEU A 391 -13.86 -10.89 -14.25
CA LEU A 391 -14.24 -11.61 -15.46
C LEU A 391 -14.01 -10.75 -16.70
N PRO A 392 -13.55 -11.33 -17.82
CA PRO A 392 -13.35 -10.58 -19.06
C PRO A 392 -14.66 -9.96 -19.55
N PRO A 393 -14.65 -8.67 -19.97
CA PRO A 393 -15.85 -7.98 -20.42
C PRO A 393 -16.53 -8.69 -21.61
N GLY A 394 -17.87 -8.82 -21.54
CA GLY A 394 -18.67 -9.42 -22.62
C GLY A 394 -18.51 -10.94 -22.80
N LYS A 395 -17.87 -11.62 -21.87
CA LYS A 395 -17.74 -13.08 -21.85
C LYS A 395 -18.61 -13.68 -20.75
N GLU A 396 -19.20 -14.85 -21.05
CA GLU A 396 -19.81 -15.67 -20.01
C GLU A 396 -18.74 -16.23 -19.08
N ALA A 397 -19.10 -16.41 -17.81
CA ALA A 397 -18.22 -17.05 -16.81
C ALA A 397 -18.21 -18.58 -16.99
N LYS A 398 -17.73 -19.05 -18.15
CA LYS A 398 -17.74 -20.46 -18.51
C LYS A 398 -16.53 -20.84 -19.36
N ASN A 399 -15.78 -21.83 -18.90
CA ASN A 399 -14.61 -22.37 -19.59
C ASN A 399 -13.61 -21.29 -20.04
N LEU A 400 -13.33 -20.31 -19.16
CA LEU A 400 -12.43 -19.21 -19.45
C LEU A 400 -10.97 -19.60 -19.21
N PRO A 401 -10.02 -19.03 -19.97
CA PRO A 401 -8.63 -19.02 -19.52
C PRO A 401 -8.52 -18.16 -18.25
N VAL A 402 -7.72 -18.63 -17.29
CA VAL A 402 -7.60 -18.00 -15.97
C VAL A 402 -6.16 -17.60 -15.68
N ILE A 403 -5.98 -16.44 -15.10
CA ILE A 403 -4.75 -16.05 -14.41
C ILE A 403 -5.02 -16.07 -12.90
N VAL A 404 -4.29 -16.89 -12.17
CA VAL A 404 -4.24 -16.88 -10.72
C VAL A 404 -3.17 -15.89 -10.30
N ASN A 405 -3.54 -14.89 -9.52
CA ASN A 405 -2.66 -13.77 -9.19
C ASN A 405 -2.53 -13.60 -7.66
N PRO A 406 -1.69 -14.42 -7.01
CA PRO A 406 -1.39 -14.27 -5.59
C PRO A 406 -0.59 -13.00 -5.33
N HIS A 407 -0.99 -12.23 -4.31
CA HIS A 407 -0.30 -11.02 -3.91
C HIS A 407 1.06 -11.29 -3.25
N GLY A 408 1.91 -10.29 -3.24
CA GLY A 408 3.17 -10.30 -2.49
C GLY A 408 2.96 -10.09 -0.98
N GLY A 409 4.06 -10.02 -0.26
CA GLY A 409 4.06 -9.85 1.19
C GLY A 409 4.81 -11.00 1.88
N PRO A 410 4.17 -12.10 2.36
CA PRO A 410 2.78 -12.55 2.18
C PRO A 410 1.75 -11.87 3.09
N TRP A 411 2.22 -11.19 4.13
CA TRP A 411 1.39 -10.51 5.14
C TRP A 411 0.93 -9.14 4.63
N TYR A 412 0.11 -9.21 3.61
CA TYR A 412 -0.53 -8.11 2.88
C TYR A 412 -1.96 -8.54 2.54
N ARG A 413 -2.70 -7.81 1.73
CA ARG A 413 -3.98 -8.25 1.16
C ARG A 413 -4.27 -7.57 -0.16
N ASP A 414 -5.03 -8.24 -1.01
CA ASP A 414 -5.74 -7.61 -2.10
C ASP A 414 -7.01 -6.94 -1.60
N SER A 415 -7.36 -5.84 -2.25
CA SER A 415 -8.53 -5.00 -1.95
C SER A 415 -9.37 -4.78 -3.20
N TRP A 416 -10.65 -4.49 -3.01
CA TRP A 416 -11.52 -4.13 -4.11
C TRP A 416 -11.16 -2.76 -4.67
N GLY A 417 -11.06 -2.67 -5.99
CA GLY A 417 -10.78 -1.41 -6.68
C GLY A 417 -10.14 -1.58 -8.05
N PHE A 418 -9.84 -0.47 -8.70
CA PHE A 418 -9.19 -0.46 -9.99
C PHE A 418 -7.72 -0.90 -9.88
N ASN A 419 -7.42 -2.02 -10.53
CA ASN A 419 -6.05 -2.50 -10.70
C ASN A 419 -5.72 -2.55 -12.21
N PRO A 420 -4.77 -1.74 -12.70
CA PRO A 420 -4.48 -1.65 -14.14
C PRO A 420 -3.98 -2.98 -14.73
N GLU A 421 -3.24 -3.77 -13.96
CA GLU A 421 -2.72 -5.07 -14.39
C GLU A 421 -3.85 -6.09 -14.54
N VAL A 422 -4.72 -6.18 -13.55
CA VAL A 422 -5.92 -7.04 -13.60
C VAL A 422 -6.84 -6.64 -14.75
N GLN A 423 -7.07 -5.33 -14.94
CA GLN A 423 -7.86 -4.81 -16.06
C GLN A 423 -7.22 -5.12 -17.42
N PHE A 424 -5.91 -5.00 -17.52
CA PHE A 424 -5.17 -5.40 -18.71
C PHE A 424 -5.40 -6.87 -19.03
N LEU A 425 -5.18 -7.78 -18.08
CA LEU A 425 -5.36 -9.22 -18.26
C LEU A 425 -6.82 -9.56 -18.63
N ALA A 426 -7.79 -8.98 -17.93
CA ALA A 426 -9.20 -9.18 -18.22
C ALA A 426 -9.57 -8.69 -19.63
N SER A 427 -9.01 -7.55 -20.09
CA SER A 427 -9.23 -7.03 -21.45
C SER A 427 -8.68 -7.95 -22.54
N ARG A 428 -7.79 -8.90 -22.19
CA ARG A 428 -7.25 -9.93 -23.11
C ARG A 428 -8.04 -11.24 -23.07
N GLY A 429 -9.13 -11.28 -22.31
CA GLY A 429 -10.04 -12.43 -22.26
C GLY A 429 -9.77 -13.40 -21.14
N TYR A 430 -8.88 -13.09 -20.20
CA TYR A 430 -8.62 -13.90 -19.01
C TYR A 430 -9.59 -13.55 -17.89
N ALA A 431 -10.08 -14.55 -17.17
CA ALA A 431 -10.56 -14.35 -15.83
C ALA A 431 -9.36 -14.23 -14.89
N VAL A 432 -9.41 -13.32 -13.91
CA VAL A 432 -8.32 -13.10 -12.96
C VAL A 432 -8.83 -13.39 -11.56
N LEU A 433 -8.19 -14.35 -10.86
CA LEU A 433 -8.45 -14.70 -9.48
C LEU A 433 -7.37 -14.09 -8.58
N GLN A 434 -7.78 -13.19 -7.71
CA GLN A 434 -6.95 -12.66 -6.62
C GLN A 434 -7.51 -13.20 -5.30
N MET A 435 -6.72 -13.93 -4.52
CA MET A 435 -7.16 -14.48 -3.25
C MET A 435 -6.35 -13.92 -2.10
N ASN A 436 -7.02 -13.68 -0.99
CA ASN A 436 -6.41 -13.38 0.29
C ASN A 436 -6.21 -14.72 1.04
N PHE A 437 -5.16 -15.45 0.65
CA PHE A 437 -4.78 -16.72 1.28
C PHE A 437 -4.44 -16.51 2.76
N ARG A 438 -4.42 -17.61 3.57
CA ARG A 438 -4.06 -17.50 4.99
C ARG A 438 -2.76 -16.72 5.18
N GLY A 439 -2.71 -15.85 6.19
CA GLY A 439 -1.64 -14.89 6.41
C GLY A 439 -1.93 -13.49 5.86
N SER A 440 -2.89 -13.34 4.94
CA SER A 440 -3.31 -12.02 4.50
C SER A 440 -3.84 -11.19 5.67
N THR A 441 -3.50 -9.90 5.69
CA THR A 441 -3.86 -8.98 6.79
C THR A 441 -5.33 -8.56 6.76
N GLY A 442 -5.83 -8.10 7.90
CA GLY A 442 -7.21 -7.58 8.02
C GLY A 442 -8.26 -8.63 8.42
N TYR A 443 -7.87 -9.89 8.54
CA TYR A 443 -8.76 -11.01 8.90
C TYR A 443 -8.52 -11.56 10.31
N GLY A 444 -7.77 -10.82 11.14
CA GLY A 444 -7.48 -11.16 12.52
C GLY A 444 -6.24 -12.02 12.71
N ARG A 445 -5.82 -12.12 14.00
CA ARG A 445 -4.59 -12.80 14.41
C ARG A 445 -4.58 -14.27 14.03
N LYS A 446 -5.67 -15.01 14.26
CA LYS A 446 -5.74 -16.44 13.96
C LYS A 446 -5.53 -16.74 12.48
N PHE A 447 -6.11 -15.93 11.60
CA PHE A 447 -5.95 -16.07 10.15
C PHE A 447 -4.52 -15.73 9.72
N TRP A 448 -3.93 -14.71 10.34
CA TRP A 448 -2.55 -14.30 10.09
C TRP A 448 -1.55 -15.37 10.58
N GLU A 449 -1.69 -15.84 11.83
CA GLU A 449 -0.82 -16.90 12.39
C GLU A 449 -0.95 -18.26 11.68
N ALA A 450 -2.09 -18.54 11.04
CA ALA A 450 -2.28 -19.76 10.26
C ALA A 450 -1.32 -19.90 9.06
N SER A 451 -0.57 -18.84 8.73
CA SER A 451 0.46 -18.84 7.68
C SER A 451 1.88 -19.14 8.19
N PHE A 452 2.07 -19.16 9.52
CA PHE A 452 3.42 -19.29 10.06
C PHE A 452 4.01 -20.66 9.77
N LYS A 453 5.22 -20.67 9.19
CA LYS A 453 5.93 -21.87 8.72
C LYS A 453 5.15 -22.68 7.67
N GLU A 454 4.27 -22.01 6.92
CA GLU A 454 3.41 -22.61 5.90
C GLU A 454 3.75 -22.14 4.47
N TRP A 455 4.94 -21.57 4.26
CA TRP A 455 5.44 -21.28 2.93
C TRP A 455 5.62 -22.62 2.16
N GLY A 456 5.02 -22.74 0.95
CA GLY A 456 4.96 -24.00 0.20
C GLY A 456 3.98 -25.04 0.75
N GLY A 457 3.45 -24.84 1.96
CA GLY A 457 2.46 -25.68 2.63
C GLY A 457 1.01 -25.19 2.41
N LYS A 458 0.27 -25.00 3.50
CA LYS A 458 -1.16 -24.63 3.46
C LYS A 458 -1.44 -23.30 2.76
N MET A 459 -0.50 -22.37 2.75
CA MET A 459 -0.64 -21.12 1.98
C MET A 459 -0.72 -21.42 0.48
N GLN A 460 0.09 -22.40 0.00
CA GLN A 460 0.05 -22.85 -1.39
C GLN A 460 -1.21 -23.68 -1.68
N ASP A 461 -1.68 -24.45 -0.70
CA ASP A 461 -2.94 -25.19 -0.78
C ASP A 461 -4.13 -24.25 -0.98
N ASP A 462 -4.19 -23.13 -0.24
CA ASP A 462 -5.24 -22.11 -0.42
C ASP A 462 -5.32 -21.60 -1.85
N ILE A 463 -4.16 -21.35 -2.48
CA ILE A 463 -4.06 -20.90 -3.87
C ILE A 463 -4.57 -21.98 -4.84
N SER A 464 -4.12 -23.22 -4.65
CA SER A 464 -4.52 -24.37 -5.48
C SER A 464 -6.02 -24.68 -5.35
N ASP A 465 -6.57 -24.55 -4.12
CA ASP A 465 -8.00 -24.75 -3.85
C ASP A 465 -8.87 -23.69 -4.53
N GLY A 466 -8.36 -22.46 -4.67
CA GLY A 466 -9.01 -21.41 -5.47
C GLY A 466 -9.12 -21.78 -6.95
N VAL A 467 -8.10 -22.43 -7.52
CA VAL A 467 -8.15 -22.95 -8.88
C VAL A 467 -9.20 -24.07 -8.99
N GLN A 468 -9.16 -25.03 -8.06
CA GLN A 468 -10.12 -26.15 -8.06
C GLN A 468 -11.56 -25.65 -7.90
N TRP A 469 -11.77 -24.63 -7.07
CA TRP A 469 -13.06 -23.98 -6.94
C TRP A 469 -13.54 -23.39 -8.28
N LEU A 470 -12.71 -22.64 -9.01
CA LEU A 470 -13.08 -22.09 -10.32
C LEU A 470 -13.40 -23.17 -11.37
N VAL A 471 -12.67 -24.29 -11.34
CA VAL A 471 -12.92 -25.45 -12.24
C VAL A 471 -14.26 -26.09 -11.87
N LYS A 472 -14.53 -26.32 -10.59
CA LYS A 472 -15.79 -26.91 -10.10
C LYS A 472 -17.02 -26.04 -10.43
N GLU A 473 -16.87 -24.71 -10.34
CA GLU A 473 -17.91 -23.75 -10.74
C GLU A 473 -18.09 -23.66 -12.27
N GLY A 474 -17.26 -24.37 -13.06
CA GLY A 474 -17.29 -24.34 -14.53
C GLY A 474 -16.79 -23.02 -15.14
N ILE A 475 -16.19 -22.14 -14.33
CA ILE A 475 -15.67 -20.85 -14.76
C ILE A 475 -14.36 -21.04 -15.50
N ALA A 476 -13.44 -21.83 -14.93
CA ALA A 476 -12.11 -22.08 -15.50
C ALA A 476 -12.11 -23.27 -16.45
N ASP A 477 -11.40 -23.14 -17.58
CA ASP A 477 -10.92 -24.27 -18.35
C ASP A 477 -9.67 -24.83 -17.66
N PRO A 478 -9.70 -26.08 -17.15
CA PRO A 478 -8.59 -26.66 -16.40
C PRO A 478 -7.29 -26.78 -17.20
N LYS A 479 -7.35 -26.70 -18.52
CA LYS A 479 -6.18 -26.75 -19.41
C LYS A 479 -5.58 -25.37 -19.70
N ARG A 480 -6.21 -24.31 -19.25
CA ARG A 480 -5.82 -22.91 -19.55
C ARG A 480 -5.75 -22.06 -18.28
N VAL A 481 -5.17 -22.60 -17.23
CA VAL A 481 -4.89 -21.89 -15.99
C VAL A 481 -3.42 -21.53 -15.94
N CYS A 482 -3.09 -20.27 -15.78
CA CYS A 482 -1.74 -19.79 -15.53
C CYS A 482 -1.68 -19.12 -14.16
N ILE A 483 -0.49 -19.08 -13.55
CA ILE A 483 -0.24 -18.36 -12.31
C ILE A 483 0.77 -17.25 -12.55
N TYR A 484 0.56 -16.08 -11.96
CA TYR A 484 1.43 -14.91 -12.08
C TYR A 484 1.47 -14.14 -10.79
N GLY A 485 2.65 -13.89 -10.25
CA GLY A 485 2.80 -13.13 -9.03
C GLY A 485 4.17 -12.50 -8.86
N ALA A 486 4.23 -11.52 -7.96
CA ALA A 486 5.44 -10.78 -7.63
C ALA A 486 5.87 -11.02 -6.18
N SER A 487 7.20 -11.00 -5.90
CA SER A 487 7.74 -11.14 -4.56
C SER A 487 7.32 -12.48 -3.93
N TYR A 488 6.59 -12.49 -2.80
CA TYR A 488 5.98 -13.73 -2.29
C TYR A 488 5.05 -14.38 -3.33
N GLY A 489 4.27 -13.61 -4.10
CA GLY A 489 3.45 -14.15 -5.20
C GLY A 489 4.31 -14.82 -6.30
N GLY A 490 5.53 -14.34 -6.51
CA GLY A 490 6.52 -14.97 -7.37
C GLY A 490 7.02 -16.31 -6.80
N TYR A 491 7.33 -16.36 -5.50
CA TYR A 491 7.59 -17.63 -4.79
C TYR A 491 6.42 -18.60 -4.94
N ALA A 492 5.19 -18.15 -4.69
CA ALA A 492 3.99 -18.98 -4.85
C ALA A 492 3.82 -19.49 -6.28
N THR A 493 4.21 -18.71 -7.29
CA THR A 493 4.24 -19.13 -8.69
C THR A 493 5.25 -20.25 -8.91
N LEU A 494 6.48 -20.11 -8.40
CA LEU A 494 7.52 -21.15 -8.51
C LEU A 494 7.11 -22.43 -7.78
N ALA A 495 6.59 -22.31 -6.55
CA ALA A 495 6.07 -23.41 -5.75
C ALA A 495 4.90 -24.14 -6.46
N ALA A 496 3.98 -23.38 -7.08
CA ALA A 496 2.89 -23.95 -7.86
C ALA A 496 3.36 -24.84 -9.01
N LEU A 497 4.36 -24.37 -9.77
CA LEU A 497 4.94 -25.13 -10.88
C LEU A 497 5.78 -26.31 -10.43
N ALA A 498 6.36 -26.24 -9.24
CA ALA A 498 7.18 -27.34 -8.68
C ALA A 498 6.31 -28.42 -8.01
N TYR A 499 5.28 -28.04 -7.25
CA TYR A 499 4.54 -28.97 -6.40
C TYR A 499 3.23 -29.46 -7.03
N THR A 500 2.61 -28.63 -7.88
CA THR A 500 1.35 -28.96 -8.56
C THR A 500 1.41 -28.63 -10.06
N PRO A 501 2.43 -29.17 -10.80
CA PRO A 501 2.67 -28.79 -12.20
C PRO A 501 1.47 -29.05 -13.12
N ASP A 502 0.70 -30.10 -12.85
CA ASP A 502 -0.46 -30.49 -13.67
C ASP A 502 -1.63 -29.52 -13.56
N LEU A 503 -1.61 -28.62 -12.57
CA LEU A 503 -2.68 -27.66 -12.32
C LEU A 503 -2.55 -26.41 -13.22
N TYR A 504 -1.35 -26.13 -13.73
CA TYR A 504 -1.03 -24.91 -14.42
C TYR A 504 -0.45 -25.16 -15.81
N ALA A 505 -0.96 -24.48 -16.81
CA ALA A 505 -0.42 -24.47 -18.16
C ALA A 505 0.83 -23.59 -18.30
N CYS A 506 0.96 -22.56 -17.45
CA CYS A 506 2.14 -21.70 -17.39
C CYS A 506 2.21 -20.94 -16.06
N GLY A 507 3.40 -20.41 -15.76
CA GLY A 507 3.64 -19.48 -14.66
C GLY A 507 4.55 -18.35 -15.08
N VAL A 508 4.33 -17.18 -14.50
CA VAL A 508 5.19 -16.00 -14.67
C VAL A 508 5.63 -15.53 -13.28
N ASP A 509 6.88 -15.77 -12.97
CA ASP A 509 7.52 -15.25 -11.77
C ASP A 509 8.04 -13.82 -12.01
N TYR A 510 7.69 -12.89 -11.13
CA TYR A 510 8.24 -11.55 -11.11
C TYR A 510 8.92 -11.27 -9.77
N VAL A 511 10.25 -11.19 -9.78
CA VAL A 511 11.12 -10.93 -8.61
C VAL A 511 10.81 -11.83 -7.40
N GLY A 512 10.49 -13.12 -7.65
CA GLY A 512 10.11 -14.08 -6.62
C GLY A 512 11.28 -14.54 -5.76
N VAL A 513 10.96 -14.95 -4.54
CA VAL A 513 11.89 -15.64 -3.65
C VAL A 513 12.05 -17.07 -4.16
N SER A 514 13.22 -17.42 -4.66
CA SER A 514 13.50 -18.76 -5.22
C SER A 514 14.22 -19.71 -4.25
N ASN A 515 14.66 -19.18 -3.09
CA ASN A 515 15.33 -19.97 -2.06
C ASN A 515 15.22 -19.27 -0.71
N LEU A 516 14.58 -19.92 0.26
CA LEU A 516 14.30 -19.34 1.58
C LEU A 516 15.57 -19.12 2.42
N PHE A 517 16.59 -19.96 2.30
CA PHE A 517 17.87 -19.76 3.00
C PHE A 517 18.58 -18.51 2.51
N THR A 518 18.62 -18.29 1.19
CA THR A 518 19.20 -17.09 0.61
C THR A 518 18.40 -15.85 1.00
N PHE A 519 17.08 -15.92 0.94
CA PHE A 519 16.20 -14.83 1.36
C PHE A 519 16.50 -14.38 2.79
N LEU A 520 16.46 -15.30 3.76
CA LEU A 520 16.71 -15.00 5.17
C LEU A 520 18.13 -14.48 5.44
N LYS A 521 19.10 -14.87 4.62
CA LYS A 521 20.50 -14.44 4.74
C LYS A 521 20.77 -13.05 4.13
N THR A 522 19.97 -12.63 3.15
CA THR A 522 20.20 -11.41 2.35
C THR A 522 19.24 -10.28 2.66
N ILE A 523 18.55 -10.34 3.80
CA ILE A 523 17.64 -9.26 4.23
C ILE A 523 18.40 -7.93 4.36
N PRO A 524 17.76 -6.79 4.01
CA PRO A 524 18.36 -5.47 4.16
C PRO A 524 18.76 -5.16 5.63
N PRO A 525 19.79 -4.35 5.87
CA PRO A 525 20.23 -4.02 7.24
C PRO A 525 19.13 -3.50 8.15
N TYR A 526 18.21 -2.69 7.63
CA TYR A 526 17.09 -2.11 8.38
C TYR A 526 15.98 -3.12 8.72
N TRP A 527 16.04 -4.37 8.20
CA TRP A 527 15.17 -5.49 8.60
C TRP A 527 15.77 -6.34 9.72
N LYS A 528 17.06 -6.19 10.02
CA LYS A 528 17.70 -6.98 11.07
C LYS A 528 16.98 -6.96 12.43
N PRO A 529 16.38 -5.83 12.87
CA PRO A 529 15.60 -5.82 14.11
C PRO A 529 14.40 -6.77 14.13
N TYR A 530 13.96 -7.23 12.95
CA TYR A 530 12.82 -8.14 12.78
C TYR A 530 13.23 -9.57 12.40
N LEU A 531 14.53 -9.88 12.40
CA LEU A 531 15.02 -11.18 11.89
C LEU A 531 14.48 -12.36 12.71
N GLU A 532 14.48 -12.26 14.02
CA GLU A 532 13.97 -13.33 14.91
C GLU A 532 12.46 -13.55 14.68
N MET A 533 11.70 -12.48 14.49
CA MET A 533 10.29 -12.57 14.09
C MET A 533 10.13 -13.28 12.74
N LEU A 534 10.97 -12.98 11.75
CA LEU A 534 10.95 -13.68 10.47
C LEU A 534 11.27 -15.17 10.63
N TYR A 535 12.17 -15.54 11.52
CA TYR A 535 12.44 -16.95 11.83
C TYR A 535 11.23 -17.67 12.43
N GLU A 536 10.46 -16.99 13.28
CA GLU A 536 9.20 -17.52 13.81
C GLU A 536 8.13 -17.71 12.72
N MET A 537 8.09 -16.77 11.75
CA MET A 537 7.04 -16.74 10.72
C MET A 537 7.37 -17.57 9.49
N VAL A 538 8.63 -17.63 9.07
CA VAL A 538 9.08 -18.35 7.87
C VAL A 538 9.75 -19.69 8.22
N GLY A 539 10.64 -19.65 9.22
CA GLY A 539 11.45 -20.79 9.68
C GLY A 539 12.88 -20.35 9.99
N HIS A 540 13.48 -20.96 11.01
CA HIS A 540 14.86 -20.70 11.38
C HIS A 540 15.82 -21.54 10.52
N PRO A 541 16.87 -20.96 9.88
CA PRO A 541 17.74 -21.67 8.95
C PRO A 541 18.42 -22.93 9.49
N GLU A 542 18.67 -22.99 10.78
CA GLU A 542 19.30 -24.14 11.44
C GLU A 542 18.29 -25.07 12.09
N LYS A 543 17.31 -24.51 12.84
CA LYS A 543 16.33 -25.29 13.62
C LYS A 543 15.24 -25.90 12.74
N ASP A 544 14.83 -25.18 11.69
CA ASP A 544 13.76 -25.57 10.77
C ASP A 544 14.31 -25.92 9.38
N LYS A 545 15.53 -26.46 9.32
CA LYS A 545 16.23 -26.76 8.06
C LYS A 545 15.44 -27.67 7.12
N GLU A 546 14.81 -28.71 7.65
CA GLU A 546 14.00 -29.64 6.87
C GLU A 546 12.78 -28.94 6.26
N LEU A 547 12.08 -28.13 7.06
CA LEU A 547 10.95 -27.31 6.61
C LEU A 547 11.38 -26.39 5.44
N LEU A 548 12.45 -25.61 5.64
CA LEU A 548 12.94 -24.68 4.62
C LEU A 548 13.50 -25.36 3.36
N THR A 549 13.92 -26.61 3.48
CA THR A 549 14.39 -27.41 2.34
C THR A 549 13.20 -27.98 1.55
N ALA A 550 12.10 -28.28 2.22
CA ALA A 550 10.88 -28.79 1.59
C ALA A 550 10.05 -27.67 0.95
N ALA A 551 10.18 -26.43 1.44
CA ALA A 551 9.53 -25.22 0.94
C ALA A 551 10.40 -24.53 -0.13
#